data_2fba6836501fb4baf0bdb01217b375e2
#
_entry.id   2fba6836501fb4baf0bdb01217b375e2
#
_cell.length_a   1.000
_cell.length_b   1.000
_cell.length_c   1.000
_cell.angle_alpha   90.00
_cell.angle_beta   90.00
_cell.angle_gamma   90.00
#
_symmetry.space_group_name_H-M   'P 1'
#
loop_
_entity.id
_entity.type
_entity.pdbx_description
1 polymer ?
#
loop_
_entity_poly.entity_id
_entity_poly.type
_entity_poly.pdbx_seq_one_letter_code
_entity_poly.pdbx_strand_id
1 'polypeptide(L)'
;MNSKIFVALASYRDPLLTFTIKTAYANAAEPDNLVFGVVEQAMPGEALDLKHPFFKKLLDNNQLKYELISPFETQGCCWARAKTQEMYNGEEFYSQFDSHTGFEDNWDLIYINNLRHLLLFHERPLITCYPPGMVAEDHDIWNNPIKYESSKPRNLRTGMYSMNALTVGGESDIWDGGSNIGKPQIEFEEKPDHYKFSTQGRWYESKFPFIKGFLFSANTVFTIGKWCKEVPYDGKLLFIGEEPSLALRSWTNGYDIFHMSGNPSRHYYPRDYRFCYWDSDVDSQREPEIDR
;
A
#
# COMPACT_ATOMS: atom_id res chain seq x y z
N MET A 1 -15.56 -17.93 -11.97
CA MET A 1 -15.57 -17.67 -10.51
C MET A 1 -15.48 -16.18 -10.35
N ASN A 2 -16.34 -15.57 -9.56
CA ASN A 2 -16.41 -14.11 -9.41
C ASN A 2 -15.36 -13.68 -8.39
N SER A 3 -14.13 -13.45 -8.86
CA SER A 3 -12.94 -13.20 -8.03
C SER A 3 -12.92 -11.77 -7.50
N LYS A 4 -13.76 -11.48 -6.51
CA LYS A 4 -13.85 -10.15 -5.92
C LYS A 4 -12.58 -9.78 -5.17
N ILE A 5 -12.13 -8.55 -5.38
CA ILE A 5 -11.01 -7.92 -4.67
C ILE A 5 -11.58 -6.83 -3.77
N PHE A 6 -11.31 -6.93 -2.47
CA PHE A 6 -11.50 -5.82 -1.56
C PHE A 6 -10.29 -4.89 -1.63
N VAL A 7 -10.50 -3.62 -1.96
CA VAL A 7 -9.46 -2.60 -2.10
C VAL A 7 -9.56 -1.64 -0.92
N ALA A 8 -8.70 -1.81 0.07
CA ALA A 8 -8.66 -0.98 1.27
C ALA A 8 -7.85 0.30 1.02
N LEU A 9 -8.46 1.45 1.26
CA LEU A 9 -7.87 2.78 1.11
C LEU A 9 -8.13 3.63 2.35
N ALA A 10 -7.07 3.99 3.07
CA ALA A 10 -7.11 4.99 4.13
C ALA A 10 -6.52 6.30 3.61
N SER A 11 -7.24 7.38 3.79
CA SER A 11 -6.86 8.70 3.28
C SER A 11 -6.91 9.75 4.39
N TYR A 12 -5.92 10.65 4.41
CA TYR A 12 -5.93 11.82 5.28
C TYR A 12 -5.69 13.06 4.44
N ARG A 13 -6.77 13.84 4.19
CA ARG A 13 -6.77 15.10 3.42
C ARG A 13 -5.97 14.98 2.12
N ASP A 14 -6.12 13.86 1.42
CA ASP A 14 -5.32 13.54 0.23
C ASP A 14 -6.12 13.79 -1.04
N PRO A 15 -5.77 14.81 -1.82
CA PRO A 15 -6.47 15.15 -3.05
C PRO A 15 -6.34 14.06 -4.15
N LEU A 16 -5.36 13.14 -4.03
CA LEU A 16 -5.19 12.06 -4.99
C LEU A 16 -6.10 10.86 -4.76
N LEU A 17 -6.90 10.81 -3.68
CA LEU A 17 -7.82 9.70 -3.43
C LEU A 17 -8.77 9.46 -4.60
N THR A 18 -9.35 10.52 -5.16
CA THR A 18 -10.20 10.44 -6.36
C THR A 18 -9.47 9.80 -7.55
N PHE A 19 -8.24 10.24 -7.80
CA PHE A 19 -7.37 9.67 -8.84
C PHE A 19 -7.11 8.18 -8.60
N THR A 20 -6.75 7.81 -7.38
CA THR A 20 -6.47 6.42 -7.00
C THR A 20 -7.65 5.50 -7.31
N ILE A 21 -8.85 5.87 -6.87
CA ILE A 21 -10.06 5.06 -7.12
C ILE A 21 -10.39 5.01 -8.62
N LYS A 22 -10.31 6.15 -9.32
CA LYS A 22 -10.62 6.21 -10.76
C LYS A 22 -9.64 5.39 -11.59
N THR A 23 -8.33 5.47 -11.33
CA THR A 23 -7.33 4.68 -12.08
C THR A 23 -7.42 3.20 -11.75
N ALA A 24 -7.66 2.85 -10.48
CA ALA A 24 -7.90 1.46 -10.10
C ALA A 24 -9.08 0.86 -10.87
N TYR A 25 -10.19 1.59 -10.95
CA TYR A 25 -11.38 1.12 -11.66
C TYR A 25 -11.18 1.09 -13.19
N ALA A 26 -10.62 2.15 -13.76
CA ALA A 26 -10.49 2.29 -15.21
C ALA A 26 -9.48 1.32 -15.83
N ASN A 27 -8.41 0.98 -15.08
CA ASN A 27 -7.32 0.13 -15.56
C ASN A 27 -7.45 -1.33 -15.10
N ALA A 28 -8.49 -1.67 -14.36
CA ALA A 28 -8.78 -3.06 -14.05
C ALA A 28 -9.34 -3.78 -15.28
N ALA A 29 -8.95 -5.04 -15.47
CA ALA A 29 -9.55 -5.91 -16.49
C ALA A 29 -10.98 -6.27 -16.13
N GLU A 30 -11.27 -6.43 -14.83
CA GLU A 30 -12.57 -6.83 -14.30
C GLU A 30 -13.07 -5.81 -13.24
N PRO A 31 -13.36 -4.55 -13.64
CA PRO A 31 -13.68 -3.48 -12.70
C PRO A 31 -14.92 -3.77 -11.84
N ASP A 32 -15.85 -4.59 -12.33
CA ASP A 32 -17.06 -4.96 -11.59
C ASP A 32 -16.77 -5.92 -10.42
N ASN A 33 -15.56 -6.50 -10.37
CA ASN A 33 -15.11 -7.34 -9.27
C ASN A 33 -14.43 -6.55 -8.14
N LEU A 34 -14.23 -5.24 -8.30
CA LEU A 34 -13.62 -4.40 -7.27
C LEU A 34 -14.64 -3.93 -6.24
N VAL A 35 -14.27 -4.02 -4.96
CA VAL A 35 -15.03 -3.46 -3.84
C VAL A 35 -14.09 -2.57 -3.04
N PHE A 36 -14.28 -1.26 -3.15
CA PHE A 36 -13.48 -0.28 -2.42
C PHE A 36 -14.00 -0.11 -0.99
N GLY A 37 -13.12 -0.25 0.00
CA GLY A 37 -13.36 0.12 1.40
C GLY A 37 -12.53 1.35 1.71
N VAL A 38 -13.18 2.50 1.85
CA VAL A 38 -12.53 3.81 1.96
C VAL A 38 -12.86 4.45 3.30
N VAL A 39 -11.82 4.74 4.07
CA VAL A 39 -11.91 5.63 5.23
C VAL A 39 -11.18 6.91 4.89
N GLU A 40 -11.94 7.97 4.71
CA GLU A 40 -11.42 9.30 4.37
C GLU A 40 -11.50 10.21 5.58
N GLN A 41 -10.37 10.76 5.98
CA GLN A 41 -10.25 11.74 7.05
C GLN A 41 -10.05 13.11 6.38
N ALA A 42 -11.13 13.86 6.19
CA ALA A 42 -11.12 15.10 5.42
C ALA A 42 -12.17 16.10 5.90
N MET A 43 -11.97 17.38 5.59
CA MET A 43 -13.02 18.37 5.75
C MET A 43 -14.11 18.13 4.69
N PRO A 44 -15.39 18.49 4.96
CA PRO A 44 -16.48 18.25 4.02
C PRO A 44 -16.24 18.77 2.60
N GLY A 45 -15.49 19.86 2.46
CA GLY A 45 -15.16 20.44 1.15
C GLY A 45 -13.97 19.79 0.44
N GLU A 46 -13.22 18.92 1.12
CA GLU A 46 -12.07 18.17 0.58
C GLU A 46 -12.46 16.72 0.25
N ALA A 47 -13.55 16.24 0.83
CA ALA A 47 -13.98 14.85 0.73
C ALA A 47 -14.47 14.47 -0.67
N LEU A 48 -14.49 13.16 -0.96
CA LEU A 48 -15.04 12.63 -2.19
C LEU A 48 -16.45 13.15 -2.45
N ASP A 49 -16.68 13.67 -3.67
CA ASP A 49 -18.02 14.02 -4.10
C ASP A 49 -18.83 12.76 -4.48
N LEU A 50 -19.53 12.20 -3.49
CA LEU A 50 -20.37 11.02 -3.68
C LEU A 50 -21.57 11.26 -4.62
N LYS A 51 -21.89 12.53 -4.98
CA LYS A 51 -22.91 12.87 -5.96
C LYS A 51 -22.38 12.80 -7.41
N HIS A 52 -21.05 12.81 -7.57
CA HIS A 52 -20.44 12.62 -8.88
C HIS A 52 -20.89 11.29 -9.49
N PRO A 53 -21.30 11.24 -10.78
CA PRO A 53 -21.90 10.05 -11.40
C PRO A 53 -21.06 8.77 -11.25
N PHE A 54 -19.73 8.90 -11.27
CA PHE A 54 -18.82 7.78 -11.10
C PHE A 54 -18.95 7.16 -9.70
N PHE A 55 -18.84 7.96 -8.63
CA PHE A 55 -18.93 7.43 -7.25
C PHE A 55 -20.34 6.96 -6.93
N LYS A 56 -21.36 7.68 -7.45
CA LYS A 56 -22.74 7.24 -7.32
C LYS A 56 -22.95 5.85 -7.93
N LYS A 57 -22.41 5.59 -9.14
CA LYS A 57 -22.45 4.26 -9.76
C LYS A 57 -21.80 3.19 -8.86
N LEU A 58 -20.65 3.47 -8.26
CA LEU A 58 -19.98 2.51 -7.36
C LEU A 58 -20.82 2.22 -6.11
N LEU A 59 -21.46 3.24 -5.53
CA LEU A 59 -22.36 3.07 -4.39
C LEU A 59 -23.59 2.23 -4.76
N ASP A 60 -24.25 2.55 -5.88
CA ASP A 60 -25.45 1.85 -6.35
C ASP A 60 -25.14 0.35 -6.65
N ASN A 61 -23.92 0.04 -7.07
CA ASN A 61 -23.45 -1.32 -7.35
C ASN A 61 -22.86 -2.05 -6.12
N ASN A 62 -22.87 -1.45 -4.94
CA ASN A 62 -22.19 -1.95 -3.73
C ASN A 62 -20.68 -2.20 -3.94
N GLN A 63 -20.05 -1.41 -4.80
CA GLN A 63 -18.61 -1.42 -5.06
C GLN A 63 -17.83 -0.36 -4.25
N LEU A 64 -18.52 0.49 -3.51
CA LEU A 64 -17.91 1.49 -2.63
C LEU A 64 -18.55 1.43 -1.25
N LYS A 65 -17.74 1.14 -0.23
CA LYS A 65 -18.04 1.29 1.18
C LYS A 65 -17.22 2.48 1.67
N TYR A 66 -17.87 3.50 2.19
CA TYR A 66 -17.24 4.78 2.46
C TYR A 66 -17.60 5.32 3.83
N GLU A 67 -16.60 5.74 4.58
CA GLU A 67 -16.73 6.45 5.85
C GLU A 67 -15.95 7.75 5.80
N LEU A 68 -16.62 8.88 6.02
CA LEU A 68 -15.98 10.17 6.19
C LEU A 68 -15.84 10.48 7.67
N ILE A 69 -14.63 10.84 8.08
CA ILE A 69 -14.29 11.19 9.46
C ILE A 69 -13.67 12.58 9.46
N SER A 70 -13.98 13.36 10.48
CA SER A 70 -13.33 14.65 10.68
C SER A 70 -11.81 14.46 10.85
N PRO A 71 -10.97 15.24 10.18
CA PRO A 71 -9.51 15.14 10.36
C PRO A 71 -9.07 15.46 11.79
N PHE A 72 -9.91 16.15 12.57
CA PHE A 72 -9.67 16.43 13.99
C PHE A 72 -9.95 15.22 14.91
N GLU A 73 -10.61 14.18 14.39
CA GLU A 73 -10.91 12.94 15.11
C GLU A 73 -9.93 11.82 14.76
N THR A 74 -8.91 12.13 13.95
CA THR A 74 -7.92 11.13 13.53
C THR A 74 -7.21 10.50 14.71
N GLN A 75 -6.93 9.21 14.59
CA GLN A 75 -6.10 8.47 15.55
C GLN A 75 -4.88 7.86 14.86
N GLY A 76 -4.56 8.34 13.65
CA GLY A 76 -3.41 7.92 12.86
C GLY A 76 -3.75 6.95 11.74
N CYS A 77 -2.72 6.61 10.98
CA CYS A 77 -2.83 5.79 9.76
C CYS A 77 -3.35 4.38 10.07
N CYS A 78 -2.76 3.72 11.08
CA CYS A 78 -3.11 2.34 11.43
C CYS A 78 -4.55 2.21 11.92
N TRP A 79 -5.06 3.21 12.64
CA TRP A 79 -6.46 3.26 13.04
C TRP A 79 -7.40 3.37 11.83
N ALA A 80 -7.10 4.25 10.89
CA ALA A 80 -7.90 4.37 9.67
C ALA A 80 -7.87 3.07 8.84
N ARG A 81 -6.72 2.42 8.75
CA ARG A 81 -6.58 1.11 8.07
C ARG A 81 -7.33 -0.01 8.80
N ALA A 82 -7.34 0.00 10.14
CA ALA A 82 -8.17 -0.93 10.91
C ALA A 82 -9.66 -0.78 10.55
N LYS A 83 -10.15 0.45 10.44
CA LYS A 83 -11.52 0.73 10.02
C LYS A 83 -11.80 0.27 8.58
N THR A 84 -10.86 0.39 7.65
CA THR A 84 -11.06 -0.18 6.30
C THR A 84 -11.19 -1.69 6.34
N GLN A 85 -10.43 -2.38 7.21
CA GLN A 85 -10.54 -3.84 7.39
C GLN A 85 -11.90 -4.27 7.94
N GLU A 86 -12.56 -3.44 8.75
CA GLU A 86 -13.91 -3.72 9.26
C GLU A 86 -14.96 -3.78 8.14
N MET A 87 -14.72 -3.07 7.03
CA MET A 87 -15.60 -3.03 5.87
C MET A 87 -15.51 -4.29 4.99
N TYR A 88 -14.46 -5.11 5.14
CA TYR A 88 -14.28 -6.36 4.39
C TYR A 88 -15.42 -7.34 4.69
N ASN A 89 -15.99 -7.97 3.66
CA ASN A 89 -17.18 -8.83 3.77
C ASN A 89 -17.04 -10.16 3.02
N GLY A 90 -15.84 -10.75 3.01
CA GLY A 90 -15.65 -12.08 2.46
C GLY A 90 -15.25 -12.11 0.98
N GLU A 91 -14.77 -11.02 0.42
CA GLU A 91 -14.17 -10.96 -0.89
C GLU A 91 -13.01 -11.98 -0.99
N GLU A 92 -12.81 -12.62 -2.17
CA GLU A 92 -11.79 -13.67 -2.35
C GLU A 92 -10.38 -13.16 -2.06
N PHE A 93 -10.10 -11.91 -2.50
CA PHE A 93 -8.80 -11.26 -2.31
C PHE A 93 -8.93 -10.00 -1.48
N TYR A 94 -7.88 -9.70 -0.75
CA TYR A 94 -7.68 -8.43 -0.05
C TYR A 94 -6.52 -7.69 -0.67
N SER A 95 -6.70 -6.42 -0.94
CA SER A 95 -5.64 -5.51 -1.31
C SER A 95 -5.68 -4.24 -0.47
N GLN A 96 -4.51 -3.64 -0.28
CA GLN A 96 -4.36 -2.36 0.39
C GLN A 96 -3.37 -1.52 -0.38
N PHE A 97 -3.73 -0.27 -0.58
CA PHE A 97 -2.88 0.72 -1.23
C PHE A 97 -2.98 2.06 -0.51
N ASP A 98 -1.98 2.92 -0.71
CA ASP A 98 -2.08 4.31 -0.27
C ASP A 98 -3.03 5.11 -1.16
N SER A 99 -3.59 6.18 -0.62
CA SER A 99 -4.56 7.06 -1.28
C SER A 99 -4.02 7.85 -2.49
N HIS A 100 -2.73 7.72 -2.77
CA HIS A 100 -2.02 8.37 -3.88
C HIS A 100 -1.29 7.34 -4.76
N THR A 101 -2.02 6.30 -5.12
CA THR A 101 -1.54 5.19 -5.95
C THR A 101 -2.19 5.25 -7.33
N GLY A 102 -1.38 5.14 -8.39
CA GLY A 102 -1.83 4.89 -9.75
C GLY A 102 -1.72 3.41 -10.11
N PHE A 103 -2.51 2.96 -11.07
CA PHE A 103 -2.54 1.56 -11.49
C PHE A 103 -2.29 1.43 -12.98
N GLU A 104 -1.53 0.40 -13.38
CA GLU A 104 -1.33 0.03 -14.78
C GLU A 104 -2.49 -0.83 -15.30
N ASP A 105 -2.57 -0.95 -16.62
CA ASP A 105 -3.59 -1.77 -17.27
C ASP A 105 -3.57 -3.21 -16.77
N ASN A 106 -4.74 -3.76 -16.48
CA ASN A 106 -4.95 -5.13 -15.99
C ASN A 106 -4.27 -5.44 -14.63
N TRP A 107 -4.06 -4.44 -13.81
CA TRP A 107 -3.38 -4.59 -12.50
C TRP A 107 -4.01 -5.67 -11.62
N ASP A 108 -5.32 -5.79 -11.64
CA ASP A 108 -6.11 -6.76 -10.91
C ASP A 108 -5.76 -8.20 -11.31
N LEU A 109 -5.76 -8.48 -12.61
CA LEU A 109 -5.37 -9.80 -13.12
C LEU A 109 -3.89 -10.11 -12.90
N ILE A 110 -3.02 -9.10 -12.97
CA ILE A 110 -1.59 -9.28 -12.68
C ILE A 110 -1.41 -9.75 -11.24
N TYR A 111 -2.03 -9.10 -10.26
CA TYR A 111 -1.95 -9.52 -8.87
C TYR A 111 -2.61 -10.87 -8.63
N ILE A 112 -3.83 -11.10 -9.16
CA ILE A 112 -4.55 -12.37 -9.02
C ILE A 112 -3.72 -13.52 -9.57
N ASN A 113 -3.20 -13.40 -10.79
CA ASN A 113 -2.42 -14.47 -11.43
C ASN A 113 -1.15 -14.77 -10.65
N ASN A 114 -0.46 -13.73 -10.18
CA ASN A 114 0.73 -13.88 -9.36
C ASN A 114 0.43 -14.56 -8.02
N LEU A 115 -0.63 -14.16 -7.34
CA LEU A 115 -1.03 -14.80 -6.08
C LEU A 115 -1.47 -16.25 -6.30
N ARG A 116 -2.25 -16.52 -7.36
CA ARG A 116 -2.67 -17.89 -7.71
C ARG A 116 -1.48 -18.79 -8.06
N HIS A 117 -0.45 -18.23 -8.73
CA HIS A 117 0.78 -19.00 -8.97
C HIS A 117 1.47 -19.36 -7.64
N LEU A 118 1.57 -18.43 -6.70
CA LEU A 118 2.13 -18.70 -5.38
C LEU A 118 1.29 -19.71 -4.57
N LEU A 119 -0.04 -19.68 -4.72
CA LEU A 119 -0.96 -20.63 -4.06
C LEU A 119 -0.75 -22.10 -4.52
N LEU A 120 -0.07 -22.34 -5.63
CA LEU A 120 0.32 -23.72 -6.03
C LEU A 120 1.38 -24.34 -5.10
N PHE A 121 2.13 -23.49 -4.39
CA PHE A 121 3.28 -23.94 -3.59
C PHE A 121 3.21 -23.48 -2.14
N HIS A 122 2.35 -22.51 -1.83
CA HIS A 122 2.22 -21.88 -0.52
C HIS A 122 0.75 -21.76 -0.14
N GLU A 123 0.41 -22.15 1.06
CA GLU A 123 -0.98 -22.13 1.54
C GLU A 123 -1.49 -20.71 1.76
N ARG A 124 -0.63 -19.81 2.22
CA ARG A 124 -0.97 -18.44 2.64
C ARG A 124 0.03 -17.42 2.10
N PRO A 125 0.15 -17.26 0.78
CA PRO A 125 1.04 -16.27 0.21
C PRO A 125 0.49 -14.86 0.39
N LEU A 126 1.39 -13.91 0.68
CA LEU A 126 1.12 -12.49 0.75
C LEU A 126 2.14 -11.76 -0.12
N ILE A 127 1.65 -10.96 -1.06
CA ILE A 127 2.48 -10.12 -1.92
C ILE A 127 2.52 -8.72 -1.31
N THR A 128 3.71 -8.20 -1.09
CA THR A 128 3.95 -6.83 -0.64
C THR A 128 5.27 -6.33 -1.21
N CYS A 129 5.31 -5.09 -1.65
CA CYS A 129 6.54 -4.48 -2.16
C CYS A 129 6.35 -2.96 -2.26
N TYR A 130 7.44 -2.20 -2.21
CA TYR A 130 7.37 -0.78 -2.56
C TYR A 130 7.09 -0.63 -4.05
N PRO A 131 6.02 0.07 -4.43
CA PRO A 131 5.75 0.35 -5.84
C PRO A 131 6.78 1.35 -6.39
N PRO A 132 7.07 1.31 -7.69
CA PRO A 132 7.80 2.38 -8.36
C PRO A 132 7.10 3.73 -8.17
N GLY A 133 7.90 4.81 -8.17
CA GLY A 133 7.34 6.15 -8.13
C GLY A 133 6.59 6.50 -9.41
N MET A 134 5.63 7.40 -9.31
CA MET A 134 5.04 8.10 -10.46
C MET A 134 5.35 9.58 -10.39
N VAL A 135 5.40 10.22 -11.56
CA VAL A 135 5.51 11.66 -11.72
C VAL A 135 4.18 12.16 -12.25
N ALA A 136 3.56 13.11 -11.56
CA ALA A 136 2.41 13.83 -12.06
C ALA A 136 2.92 15.00 -12.90
N GLU A 137 2.67 14.98 -14.22
CA GLU A 137 3.05 16.09 -15.11
C GLU A 137 2.12 17.29 -14.97
N ASP A 138 0.89 17.10 -14.50
CA ASP A 138 -0.09 18.13 -14.29
C ASP A 138 -0.83 17.94 -12.98
N HIS A 139 -0.87 18.98 -12.17
CA HIS A 139 -1.60 19.02 -10.90
C HIS A 139 -3.11 19.24 -11.07
N ASP A 140 -3.69 19.00 -12.24
CA ASP A 140 -5.14 18.96 -12.39
C ASP A 140 -5.73 17.68 -11.77
N ILE A 141 -5.57 17.65 -10.46
CA ILE A 141 -5.92 16.56 -9.55
C ILE A 141 -7.43 16.26 -9.60
N TRP A 142 -8.23 17.16 -10.14
CA TRP A 142 -9.67 17.14 -9.98
C TRP A 142 -10.44 16.67 -11.21
N ASN A 143 -9.92 16.84 -12.42
CA ASN A 143 -10.74 16.74 -13.63
C ASN A 143 -10.24 15.80 -14.73
N ASN A 144 -8.98 15.40 -14.72
CA ASN A 144 -8.45 14.51 -15.76
C ASN A 144 -7.71 13.30 -15.14
N PRO A 145 -7.73 12.14 -15.81
CA PRO A 145 -6.77 11.11 -15.49
C PRO A 145 -5.39 11.73 -15.75
N ILE A 146 -4.65 11.96 -14.68
CA ILE A 146 -3.26 12.42 -14.74
C ILE A 146 -2.55 11.45 -15.68
N LYS A 147 -2.01 11.96 -16.79
CA LYS A 147 -1.03 11.21 -17.56
C LYS A 147 0.20 11.09 -16.68
N TYR A 148 0.35 9.96 -16.03
CA TYR A 148 1.58 9.69 -15.32
C TYR A 148 2.52 8.96 -16.27
N GLU A 149 3.68 9.54 -16.53
CA GLU A 149 4.80 8.72 -16.93
C GLU A 149 5.26 7.95 -15.69
N SER A 150 5.29 6.61 -15.80
CA SER A 150 6.03 5.86 -14.80
C SER A 150 7.42 6.48 -14.76
N SER A 151 7.83 7.01 -13.60
CA SER A 151 9.22 7.40 -13.46
C SER A 151 10.01 6.16 -13.85
N LYS A 152 10.64 6.21 -15.02
CA LYS A 152 11.50 5.09 -15.43
C LYS A 152 12.44 4.90 -14.27
N PRO A 153 12.43 3.77 -13.58
CA PRO A 153 13.47 3.52 -12.60
C PRO A 153 14.76 3.78 -13.35
N ARG A 154 15.69 4.51 -12.77
CA ARG A 154 16.93 4.94 -13.44
C ARG A 154 17.70 3.79 -14.08
N ASN A 155 17.28 2.55 -13.86
CA ASN A 155 17.66 1.33 -14.56
C ASN A 155 16.45 0.45 -14.75
N LEU A 156 15.87 0.48 -15.94
CA LEU A 156 14.76 -0.38 -16.41
C LEU A 156 15.20 -1.83 -16.60
N ARG A 157 15.91 -2.39 -15.68
CA ARG A 157 16.05 -3.84 -15.62
C ARG A 157 15.02 -4.31 -14.63
N THR A 158 14.29 -5.34 -14.99
CA THR A 158 13.29 -6.02 -14.18
C THR A 158 13.76 -6.14 -12.74
N GLY A 159 13.50 -5.10 -11.94
CA GLY A 159 14.00 -5.03 -10.59
C GLY A 159 12.88 -5.30 -9.61
N MET A 160 13.17 -6.05 -8.57
CA MET A 160 12.30 -6.20 -7.43
C MET A 160 12.70 -5.22 -6.33
N TYR A 161 11.72 -4.56 -5.74
CA TYR A 161 11.91 -3.94 -4.44
C TYR A 161 11.83 -5.03 -3.39
N SER A 162 12.93 -5.36 -2.78
CA SER A 162 12.96 -6.23 -1.62
C SER A 162 13.19 -5.44 -0.35
N MET A 163 12.40 -5.72 0.65
CA MET A 163 12.54 -5.18 2.00
C MET A 163 13.21 -6.19 2.93
N ASN A 164 14.03 -7.07 2.42
CA ASN A 164 14.63 -8.13 3.18
C ASN A 164 15.88 -7.68 3.93
N ALA A 165 15.74 -6.92 4.99
CA ALA A 165 16.85 -6.76 5.90
C ALA A 165 16.40 -7.01 7.32
N LEU A 166 16.91 -8.07 7.87
CA LEU A 166 17.07 -8.20 9.31
C LEU A 166 18.35 -7.47 9.68
N THR A 167 18.23 -6.27 10.23
CA THR A 167 19.36 -5.66 10.94
C THR A 167 19.53 -6.39 12.26
N VAL A 168 20.51 -7.25 12.33
CA VAL A 168 20.95 -7.83 13.60
C VAL A 168 22.15 -7.02 14.08
N GLY A 169 21.90 -6.11 15.00
CA GLY A 169 22.92 -5.50 15.84
C GLY A 169 23.87 -4.53 15.16
N GLY A 170 23.43 -3.35 14.82
CA GLY A 170 24.27 -2.28 14.38
C GLY A 170 23.62 -0.93 14.42
N GLU A 171 24.41 0.10 14.24
CA GLU A 171 23.92 1.46 14.20
C GLU A 171 22.90 1.61 13.08
N SER A 172 21.67 1.84 13.46
CA SER A 172 20.64 2.26 12.50
C SER A 172 21.00 3.68 12.05
N ASP A 173 21.14 3.88 10.76
CA ASP A 173 21.01 5.25 10.25
C ASP A 173 19.61 5.71 10.61
N ILE A 174 19.54 6.70 11.45
CA ILE A 174 18.28 7.29 11.88
C ILE A 174 17.56 7.80 10.64
N TRP A 175 16.28 7.56 10.61
CA TRP A 175 15.36 8.12 9.65
C TRP A 175 15.58 9.63 9.46
N ASP A 176 16.00 10.03 8.30
CA ASP A 176 16.20 11.42 7.88
C ASP A 176 15.00 12.02 7.15
N GLY A 177 13.79 11.54 7.44
CA GLY A 177 12.57 11.93 6.74
C GLY A 177 12.33 11.20 5.42
N GLY A 178 13.23 10.32 5.02
CA GLY A 178 13.22 9.65 3.71
C GLY A 178 13.16 8.14 3.81
N SER A 179 12.39 7.44 4.45
CA SER A 179 12.25 5.95 4.38
C SER A 179 13.51 5.11 4.72
N ASN A 180 14.48 5.69 5.38
CA ASN A 180 15.73 5.00 5.75
C ASN A 180 15.60 4.35 7.12
N ILE A 181 15.07 3.16 7.18
CA ILE A 181 15.13 2.36 8.40
C ILE A 181 16.42 1.54 8.37
N GLY A 182 17.52 2.14 8.78
CA GLY A 182 18.81 1.49 8.95
C GLY A 182 19.43 0.93 7.65
N LYS A 183 20.74 0.94 7.58
CA LYS A 183 21.45 0.19 6.53
C LYS A 183 21.48 -1.29 6.92
N PRO A 184 21.33 -2.19 5.97
CA PRO A 184 21.53 -3.61 6.25
C PRO A 184 22.97 -3.81 6.65
N GLN A 185 23.17 -4.44 7.78
CA GLN A 185 24.51 -4.74 8.27
C GLN A 185 25.05 -6.09 7.80
N ILE A 186 24.23 -6.84 7.10
CA ILE A 186 24.69 -8.06 6.47
C ILE A 186 24.97 -7.72 5.01
N GLU A 187 26.16 -7.27 4.71
CA GLU A 187 26.71 -7.32 3.37
C GLU A 187 27.13 -8.78 3.13
N PHE A 188 26.36 -9.50 2.37
CA PHE A 188 26.86 -10.74 1.79
C PHE A 188 27.91 -10.36 0.76
N GLU A 189 29.08 -10.98 0.83
CA GLU A 189 30.13 -10.78 -0.18
C GLU A 189 29.55 -10.94 -1.58
N GLU A 190 29.86 -9.96 -2.43
CA GLU A 190 29.38 -9.94 -3.80
C GLU A 190 29.91 -11.15 -4.55
N LYS A 191 29.06 -12.14 -4.69
CA LYS A 191 29.19 -13.04 -5.85
C LYS A 191 28.25 -12.51 -6.93
N PRO A 192 28.54 -12.74 -8.22
CA PRO A 192 27.74 -12.20 -9.34
C PRO A 192 26.25 -12.50 -9.28
N ASP A 193 25.86 -13.46 -8.43
CA ASP A 193 24.47 -13.93 -8.25
C ASP A 193 23.89 -13.55 -6.88
N HIS A 194 24.55 -12.71 -6.09
CA HIS A 194 24.12 -12.38 -4.74
C HIS A 194 23.41 -11.04 -4.67
N TYR A 195 22.36 -11.03 -3.89
CA TYR A 195 21.48 -9.90 -3.67
C TYR A 195 22.01 -9.06 -2.51
N LYS A 196 22.09 -7.74 -2.70
CA LYS A 196 22.21 -6.81 -1.57
C LYS A 196 20.85 -6.59 -0.98
N PHE A 197 20.66 -6.92 0.27
CA PHE A 197 19.44 -6.63 1.00
C PHE A 197 19.57 -5.26 1.66
N SER A 198 18.50 -4.48 1.64
CA SER A 198 18.44 -3.17 2.27
C SER A 198 17.08 -3.00 2.94
N THR A 199 17.07 -2.41 4.12
CA THR A 199 15.83 -1.95 4.75
C THR A 199 15.19 -0.79 3.99
N GLN A 200 15.96 -0.11 3.18
CA GLN A 200 15.45 0.77 2.13
C GLN A 200 15.23 -0.11 0.93
N GLY A 201 14.02 -0.28 0.48
CA GLY A 201 13.78 -1.03 -0.73
C GLY A 201 14.82 -0.72 -1.80
N ARG A 202 15.59 -1.71 -2.19
CA ARG A 202 16.50 -1.61 -3.33
C ARG A 202 15.94 -2.44 -4.46
N TRP A 203 16.21 -1.97 -5.68
CA TRP A 203 15.91 -2.72 -6.86
C TRP A 203 16.84 -3.92 -6.98
N TYR A 204 16.27 -5.10 -7.20
CA TYR A 204 17.01 -6.30 -7.52
C TYR A 204 16.75 -6.71 -8.94
N GLU A 205 17.79 -7.08 -9.64
CA GLU A 205 17.66 -7.90 -10.82
C GLU A 205 17.47 -9.35 -10.36
N SER A 206 16.25 -9.86 -10.43
CA SER A 206 15.99 -11.25 -10.17
C SER A 206 15.62 -11.98 -11.45
N LYS A 207 16.15 -13.18 -11.62
CA LYS A 207 15.68 -14.12 -12.65
C LYS A 207 14.33 -14.73 -12.29
N PHE A 208 13.87 -14.52 -11.04
CA PHE A 208 12.61 -15.05 -10.54
C PHE A 208 11.57 -13.93 -10.43
N PRO A 209 10.30 -14.20 -10.75
CA PRO A 209 9.23 -13.21 -10.62
C PRO A 209 8.93 -12.84 -9.17
N PHE A 210 9.35 -13.67 -8.21
CA PHE A 210 9.13 -13.47 -6.78
C PHE A 210 10.40 -13.73 -5.99
N ILE A 211 10.55 -12.98 -4.89
CA ILE A 211 11.51 -13.28 -3.83
C ILE A 211 10.73 -13.46 -2.53
N LYS A 212 11.00 -14.55 -1.80
CA LYS A 212 10.46 -14.71 -0.46
C LYS A 212 11.08 -13.65 0.44
N GLY A 213 10.24 -12.87 1.08
CA GLY A 213 10.60 -11.77 1.93
C GLY A 213 10.26 -12.00 3.39
N PHE A 214 10.60 -11.03 4.21
CA PHE A 214 10.24 -11.01 5.62
C PHE A 214 9.61 -9.68 6.03
N LEU A 215 10.02 -8.58 5.41
CA LEU A 215 9.51 -7.26 5.71
C LEU A 215 8.27 -6.95 4.88
N PHE A 216 7.55 -5.93 5.33
CA PHE A 216 6.24 -5.57 4.83
C PHE A 216 6.28 -4.13 4.31
N SER A 217 5.60 -3.86 3.22
CA SER A 217 5.32 -2.52 2.74
C SER A 217 3.82 -2.26 2.83
N ALA A 218 3.44 -1.38 3.72
CA ALA A 218 2.01 -1.12 3.98
C ALA A 218 1.32 -0.35 2.85
N ASN A 219 2.09 0.23 1.93
CA ASN A 219 1.55 0.93 0.76
C ASN A 219 1.14 0.00 -0.40
N THR A 220 1.48 -1.29 -0.33
CA THR A 220 1.06 -2.29 -1.31
C THR A 220 0.96 -3.64 -0.65
N VAL A 221 -0.25 -4.15 -0.54
CA VAL A 221 -0.55 -5.49 -0.05
C VAL A 221 -1.53 -6.15 -0.99
N PHE A 222 -1.27 -7.41 -1.37
CA PHE A 222 -2.21 -8.24 -2.09
C PHE A 222 -2.13 -9.69 -1.59
N THR A 223 -3.27 -10.23 -1.12
CA THR A 223 -3.32 -11.57 -0.54
C THR A 223 -4.73 -12.14 -0.56
N ILE A 224 -4.90 -13.35 -0.01
CA ILE A 224 -6.22 -13.96 0.20
C ILE A 224 -7.04 -13.14 1.20
N GLY A 225 -8.34 -13.00 0.94
CA GLY A 225 -9.20 -12.05 1.67
C GLY A 225 -9.25 -12.24 3.18
N LYS A 226 -9.19 -13.49 3.65
CA LYS A 226 -9.24 -13.79 5.10
C LYS A 226 -8.09 -13.18 5.91
N TRP A 227 -6.98 -12.80 5.26
CA TRP A 227 -5.83 -12.21 5.95
C TRP A 227 -6.22 -11.02 6.83
N CYS A 228 -7.10 -10.14 6.37
CA CYS A 228 -7.49 -8.95 7.12
C CYS A 228 -8.24 -9.27 8.42
N LYS A 229 -8.84 -10.45 8.55
CA LYS A 229 -9.47 -10.92 9.79
C LYS A 229 -8.50 -11.67 10.69
N GLU A 230 -7.54 -12.38 10.11
CA GLU A 230 -6.53 -13.15 10.83
C GLU A 230 -5.38 -12.26 11.34
N VAL A 231 -5.10 -11.16 10.62
CA VAL A 231 -4.05 -10.18 10.92
C VAL A 231 -4.64 -8.76 10.96
N PRO A 232 -5.52 -8.46 11.91
CA PRO A 232 -6.12 -7.14 11.99
C PRO A 232 -5.07 -6.07 12.32
N TYR A 233 -5.27 -4.86 11.82
CA TYR A 233 -4.45 -3.72 12.20
C TYR A 233 -4.55 -3.43 13.70
N ASP A 234 -3.42 -3.07 14.32
CA ASP A 234 -3.42 -2.46 15.65
C ASP A 234 -3.68 -0.96 15.49
N GLY A 235 -4.92 -0.57 15.69
CA GLY A 235 -5.33 0.83 15.55
C GLY A 235 -4.74 1.79 16.60
N LYS A 236 -3.98 1.28 17.58
CA LYS A 236 -3.28 2.11 18.57
C LYS A 236 -1.91 2.58 18.06
N LEU A 237 -1.36 1.94 17.03
CA LEU A 237 -0.16 2.41 16.37
C LEU A 237 -0.51 3.62 15.50
N LEU A 238 0.20 4.72 15.69
CA LEU A 238 -0.01 5.92 14.87
C LEU A 238 0.48 5.72 13.44
N PHE A 239 1.73 5.35 13.26
CA PHE A 239 2.39 5.14 11.97
C PHE A 239 3.62 4.25 12.09
N ILE A 240 4.64 4.67 12.89
CA ILE A 240 5.87 3.90 13.08
C ILE A 240 5.56 2.58 13.80
N GLY A 241 6.16 1.49 13.31
CA GLY A 241 5.93 0.15 13.85
C GLY A 241 4.82 -0.63 13.12
N GLU A 242 4.06 -0.01 12.23
CA GLU A 242 3.04 -0.65 11.42
C GLU A 242 3.60 -1.85 10.63
N GLU A 243 4.56 -1.59 9.77
CA GLU A 243 5.10 -2.58 8.84
C GLU A 243 5.80 -3.74 9.57
N PRO A 244 6.68 -3.51 10.56
CA PRO A 244 7.25 -4.61 11.35
C PRO A 244 6.19 -5.42 12.11
N SER A 245 5.17 -4.77 12.65
CA SER A 245 4.07 -5.44 13.36
C SER A 245 3.28 -6.34 12.41
N LEU A 246 2.93 -5.85 11.22
CA LEU A 246 2.19 -6.63 10.23
C LEU A 246 3.04 -7.77 9.67
N ALA A 247 4.33 -7.55 9.43
CA ALA A 247 5.25 -8.59 8.99
C ALA A 247 5.30 -9.75 9.99
N LEU A 248 5.57 -9.42 11.26
CA LEU A 248 5.68 -10.42 12.32
C LEU A 248 4.37 -11.18 12.54
N ARG A 249 3.25 -10.46 12.61
CA ARG A 249 1.93 -11.08 12.81
C ARG A 249 1.47 -11.89 11.60
N SER A 250 1.76 -11.45 10.38
CA SER A 250 1.51 -12.25 9.18
C SER A 250 2.30 -13.55 9.22
N TRP A 251 3.60 -13.46 9.52
CA TRP A 251 4.46 -14.63 9.60
C TRP A 251 4.04 -15.60 10.72
N THR A 252 3.71 -15.11 11.92
CA THR A 252 3.25 -15.94 13.03
C THR A 252 1.87 -16.57 12.79
N ASN A 253 1.07 -16.00 11.88
CA ASN A 253 -0.18 -16.59 11.41
C ASN A 253 0.01 -17.49 10.16
N GLY A 254 1.24 -17.83 9.82
CA GLY A 254 1.56 -18.78 8.75
C GLY A 254 1.52 -18.21 7.34
N TYR A 255 1.57 -16.88 7.20
CA TYR A 255 1.68 -16.24 5.88
C TYR A 255 3.12 -16.21 5.40
N ASP A 256 3.33 -16.62 4.16
CA ASP A 256 4.58 -16.46 3.44
C ASP A 256 4.60 -15.13 2.70
N ILE A 257 5.54 -14.25 3.06
CA ILE A 257 5.67 -12.92 2.46
C ILE A 257 6.52 -12.99 1.20
N PHE A 258 6.03 -12.41 0.12
CA PHE A 258 6.70 -12.34 -1.18
C PHE A 258 6.78 -10.92 -1.70
N HIS A 259 7.91 -10.61 -2.33
CA HIS A 259 8.09 -9.41 -3.15
C HIS A 259 8.07 -9.80 -4.61
N MET A 260 7.32 -9.06 -5.43
CA MET A 260 7.17 -9.36 -6.85
C MET A 260 7.96 -8.38 -7.72
N SER A 261 8.46 -8.88 -8.85
CA SER A 261 8.90 -8.02 -9.95
C SER A 261 7.70 -7.57 -10.79
N GLY A 262 7.80 -6.41 -11.44
CA GLY A 262 6.72 -5.92 -12.29
C GLY A 262 5.46 -5.55 -11.50
N ASN A 263 5.62 -4.85 -10.38
CA ASN A 263 4.51 -4.30 -9.61
C ASN A 263 3.65 -3.39 -10.50
N PRO A 264 2.35 -3.69 -10.70
CA PRO A 264 1.47 -2.91 -11.57
C PRO A 264 0.89 -1.66 -10.90
N SER A 265 1.30 -1.35 -9.69
CA SER A 265 0.95 -0.09 -9.03
C SER A 265 2.11 0.90 -9.05
N ARG A 266 1.78 2.18 -8.96
CA ARG A 266 2.71 3.31 -8.94
C ARG A 266 2.33 4.21 -7.78
N HIS A 267 3.31 4.68 -7.03
CA HIS A 267 3.09 5.48 -5.84
C HIS A 267 3.61 6.91 -6.03
N TYR A 268 2.84 7.90 -5.60
CA TYR A 268 3.27 9.28 -5.61
C TYR A 268 3.97 9.62 -4.30
N TYR A 269 5.31 9.63 -4.31
CA TYR A 269 6.12 9.82 -3.11
C TYR A 269 6.25 11.26 -2.59
N PRO A 270 6.15 12.33 -3.42
CA PRO A 270 6.17 13.71 -2.92
C PRO A 270 5.07 13.94 -1.88
N ARG A 271 5.35 14.79 -0.89
CA ARG A 271 4.43 15.07 0.23
C ARG A 271 4.03 16.54 0.34
N ASP A 272 4.66 17.41 -0.40
CA ASP A 272 4.47 18.86 -0.42
C ASP A 272 3.12 19.34 -0.95
N TYR A 273 2.35 18.43 -1.57
CA TYR A 273 1.04 18.72 -2.17
C TYR A 273 -0.15 18.44 -1.22
N ARG A 274 0.07 17.83 -0.07
CA ARG A 274 -0.99 17.42 0.86
C ARG A 274 -0.60 17.63 2.32
N PHE A 275 -1.59 17.69 3.17
CA PHE A 275 -1.38 17.63 4.61
C PHE A 275 -1.06 16.21 5.04
N CYS A 276 -0.15 16.09 6.00
CA CYS A 276 0.06 14.86 6.74
C CYS A 276 -0.62 15.00 8.11
N TYR A 277 -1.01 13.89 8.72
CA TYR A 277 -1.71 13.97 10.01
C TYR A 277 -0.85 14.61 11.13
N TRP A 278 0.47 14.54 11.00
CA TRP A 278 1.42 15.20 11.91
C TRP A 278 1.62 16.71 11.63
N ASP A 279 1.08 17.23 10.53
CA ASP A 279 1.10 18.66 10.23
C ASP A 279 -0.10 19.40 10.85
N SER A 280 -1.05 18.66 11.43
CA SER A 280 -2.24 19.24 12.03
C SER A 280 -1.99 19.63 13.49
N ASP A 281 -2.62 20.71 13.94
CA ASP A 281 -2.58 21.15 15.34
C ASP A 281 -3.06 20.09 16.34
N VAL A 282 -3.69 19.04 15.85
CA VAL A 282 -4.10 17.87 16.64
C VAL A 282 -2.89 17.10 17.18
N ASP A 283 -1.78 17.06 16.42
CA ASP A 283 -0.55 16.39 16.87
C ASP A 283 0.21 17.19 17.93
N SER A 284 0.10 18.51 17.92
CA SER A 284 0.72 19.35 18.96
C SER A 284 0.09 19.15 20.35
N GLN A 285 -1.09 18.53 20.41
CA GLN A 285 -1.81 18.22 21.66
C GLN A 285 -1.66 16.75 22.09
N ARG A 286 -1.11 15.90 21.24
CA ARG A 286 -0.76 14.51 21.58
C ARG A 286 0.73 14.45 21.87
N GLU A 287 1.10 14.47 23.16
CA GLU A 287 2.45 14.08 23.52
C GLU A 287 2.77 12.71 22.88
N PRO A 288 3.95 12.56 22.30
CA PRO A 288 4.32 11.30 21.66
C PRO A 288 4.34 10.19 22.72
N GLU A 289 3.34 9.31 22.71
CA GLU A 289 3.40 8.01 23.39
C GLU A 289 4.44 7.08 22.74
N ILE A 290 5.45 7.66 22.09
CA ILE A 290 6.48 6.92 21.36
C ILE A 290 7.55 6.33 22.31
N ASP A 291 7.54 6.73 23.59
CA ASP A 291 8.53 6.31 24.60
C ASP A 291 7.99 5.26 25.60
N ARG A 292 7.14 4.34 25.17
CA ARG A 292 6.74 3.21 26.01
C ARG A 292 6.85 1.86 25.30
#